data_e9384e13a99d71f7d03743de1a8e6d0a
#
_entry.id   e9384e13a99d71f7d03743de1a8e6d0a
#
_cell.length_a   1.000
_cell.length_b   1.000
_cell.length_c   1.000
_cell.angle_alpha   90.00
_cell.angle_beta   90.00
_cell.angle_gamma   90.00
#
_symmetry.space_group_name_H-M   'P 1'
#
loop_
_entity.id
_entity.type
_entity.pdbx_description
1 polymer ?
#
loop_
_entity_poly.entity_id
_entity_poly.type
_entity_poly.pdbx_seq_one_letter_code
_entity_poly.pdbx_strand_id
1 'polypeptide(L)'
;MPEIGIPFLLDRSRNASEQMDVDRFLLDRMGSAWSRLLRVYQFSGPCITVGRTHHQKLPSEWQDFAREVAVRPTGGGAVLHGDDLCFSLFLFPRPLVSPRFLYPLFHDWVGHFLKGVAVDASLQSGTPVTPSPRRVCFEEPVCGDLLWKSRKVMGGALRVTSKGILYQGSLHVPGLSGTMLAELFSIWYPATGARDLEARLESERMSCHA
;
A
#
# COMPACT_ATOMS: atom_id res chain seq x y z
N MET A 1 18.01 -7.01 22.93
CA MET A 1 18.25 -7.40 21.53
C MET A 1 17.60 -6.34 20.66
N PRO A 2 18.22 -5.83 19.58
CA PRO A 2 17.49 -4.97 18.66
C PRO A 2 16.30 -5.76 18.11
N GLU A 3 15.10 -5.18 18.11
CA GLU A 3 13.95 -5.77 17.45
C GLU A 3 14.29 -5.98 15.96
N ILE A 4 14.37 -7.24 15.56
CA ILE A 4 14.62 -7.62 14.16
C ILE A 4 13.27 -7.47 13.45
N GLY A 5 13.15 -6.47 12.61
CA GLY A 5 11.99 -6.25 11.76
C GLY A 5 11.54 -4.78 11.70
N ILE A 6 10.72 -4.49 10.71
CA ILE A 6 10.10 -3.17 10.56
C ILE A 6 9.01 -3.02 11.64
N PRO A 7 9.01 -1.95 12.45
CA PRO A 7 7.93 -1.71 13.41
C PRO A 7 6.57 -1.72 12.74
N PHE A 8 5.57 -2.31 13.41
CA PHE A 8 4.21 -2.49 12.91
C PHE A 8 3.22 -1.71 13.76
N LEU A 9 2.33 -0.99 13.09
CA LEU A 9 1.21 -0.28 13.69
C LEU A 9 -0.10 -0.75 13.04
N LEU A 10 -0.89 -1.55 13.74
CA LEU A 10 -2.30 -1.74 13.41
C LEU A 10 -3.06 -0.54 13.97
N ASP A 11 -3.46 0.36 13.09
CA ASP A 11 -4.07 1.62 13.48
C ASP A 11 -5.61 1.54 13.41
N ARG A 12 -6.26 2.38 14.22
CA ARG A 12 -7.72 2.41 14.28
C ARG A 12 -8.33 2.92 12.97
N SER A 13 -9.57 2.52 12.71
CA SER A 13 -10.36 3.06 11.62
C SER A 13 -10.67 4.55 11.84
N ARG A 14 -10.58 5.35 10.77
CA ARG A 14 -10.88 6.79 10.72
C ARG A 14 -11.52 7.16 9.38
N ASN A 15 -12.04 8.37 9.27
CA ASN A 15 -12.46 8.94 7.99
C ASN A 15 -11.25 9.18 7.05
N ALA A 16 -11.52 9.47 5.77
CA ALA A 16 -10.48 9.55 4.76
C ALA A 16 -9.49 10.70 5.01
N SER A 17 -9.98 11.88 5.40
CA SER A 17 -9.13 13.03 5.67
C SER A 17 -8.18 12.77 6.84
N GLU A 18 -8.71 12.25 7.94
CA GLU A 18 -7.90 11.91 9.13
C GLU A 18 -6.84 10.85 8.83
N GLN A 19 -7.18 9.79 8.06
CA GLN A 19 -6.20 8.77 7.67
C GLN A 19 -5.06 9.36 6.84
N MET A 20 -5.37 10.25 5.91
CA MET A 20 -4.36 10.92 5.09
C MET A 20 -3.53 11.94 5.87
N ASP A 21 -4.11 12.58 6.89
CA ASP A 21 -3.38 13.48 7.78
C ASP A 21 -2.40 12.72 8.69
N VAL A 22 -2.78 11.53 9.16
CA VAL A 22 -1.85 10.64 9.88
C VAL A 22 -0.66 10.29 9.00
N ASP A 23 -0.88 9.90 7.74
CA ASP A 23 0.22 9.56 6.84
C ASP A 23 1.11 10.77 6.52
N ARG A 24 0.54 11.98 6.38
CA ARG A 24 1.33 13.22 6.23
C ARG A 24 2.18 13.49 7.47
N PHE A 25 1.57 13.41 8.65
CA PHE A 25 2.27 13.62 9.93
C PHE A 25 3.43 12.64 10.09
N LEU A 26 3.20 11.35 9.81
CA LEU A 26 4.23 10.32 9.89
C LEU A 26 5.36 10.56 8.87
N LEU A 27 5.01 10.94 7.63
CA LEU A 27 5.98 11.24 6.59
C LEU A 27 6.88 12.42 6.97
N ASP A 28 6.31 13.45 7.59
CA ASP A 28 7.06 14.64 8.00
C ASP A 28 8.01 14.36 9.18
N ARG A 29 7.70 13.38 10.02
CA ARG A 29 8.49 12.94 11.17
C ARG A 29 9.54 11.87 10.84
N MET A 30 9.57 11.35 9.63
CA MET A 30 10.59 10.39 9.19
C MET A 30 11.99 10.94 9.40
N GLY A 31 12.88 10.09 9.91
CA GLY A 31 14.30 10.39 10.12
C GLY A 31 14.61 11.15 11.39
N SER A 32 13.64 11.79 12.03
CA SER A 32 13.84 12.44 13.32
C SER A 32 13.38 11.58 14.51
N ALA A 33 12.28 10.86 14.34
CA ALA A 33 11.68 10.04 15.39
C ALA A 33 11.85 8.54 15.15
N TRP A 34 11.87 8.12 13.88
CA TRP A 34 11.96 6.70 13.46
C TRP A 34 12.41 6.59 12.01
N SER A 35 12.89 5.39 11.63
CA SER A 35 13.45 5.15 10.29
C SER A 35 12.57 4.29 9.41
N ARG A 36 11.81 3.37 9.98
CA ARG A 36 10.95 2.43 9.24
C ARG A 36 9.66 2.23 10.01
N LEU A 37 8.54 2.12 9.31
CA LEU A 37 7.24 1.82 9.90
C LEU A 37 6.32 1.20 8.85
N LEU A 38 5.67 0.11 9.19
CA LEU A 38 4.52 -0.42 8.48
C LEU A 38 3.26 -0.07 9.26
N ARG A 39 2.41 0.76 8.69
CA ARG A 39 1.10 1.08 9.23
C ARG A 39 0.04 0.36 8.41
N VAL A 40 -0.89 -0.32 9.10
CA VAL A 40 -2.04 -1.00 8.50
C VAL A 40 -3.31 -0.42 9.10
N TYR A 41 -4.29 -0.11 8.28
CA TYR A 41 -5.51 0.58 8.70
C TYR A 41 -6.68 0.32 7.76
N GLN A 42 -7.86 0.76 8.19
CA GLN A 42 -9.09 0.78 7.39
C GLN A 42 -9.71 2.17 7.42
N PHE A 43 -10.55 2.47 6.43
CA PHE A 43 -11.44 3.62 6.49
C PHE A 43 -12.70 3.29 7.28
N SER A 44 -13.31 4.29 7.94
CA SER A 44 -14.52 4.12 8.75
C SER A 44 -15.81 4.01 7.94
N GLY A 45 -15.70 4.09 6.62
CA GLY A 45 -16.81 3.96 5.69
C GLY A 45 -16.38 4.20 4.25
N PRO A 46 -17.31 4.07 3.29
CA PRO A 46 -17.02 4.29 1.88
C PRO A 46 -16.47 5.69 1.62
N CYS A 47 -15.34 5.76 0.95
CA CYS A 47 -14.66 7.02 0.63
C CYS A 47 -13.82 6.90 -0.65
N ILE A 48 -13.35 8.03 -1.15
CA ILE A 48 -12.43 8.09 -2.28
C ILE A 48 -11.13 8.74 -1.84
N THR A 49 -10.00 8.14 -2.22
CA THR A 49 -8.72 8.86 -2.18
C THR A 49 -8.26 9.19 -3.58
N VAL A 50 -7.76 10.41 -3.77
CA VAL A 50 -7.15 10.85 -5.03
C VAL A 50 -5.67 11.12 -4.83
N GLY A 51 -4.86 10.81 -5.83
CA GLY A 51 -3.43 11.14 -5.78
C GLY A 51 -3.20 12.65 -5.77
N ARG A 52 -2.10 13.10 -5.15
CA ARG A 52 -1.74 14.54 -5.02
C ARG A 52 -1.66 15.30 -6.36
N THR A 53 -1.51 14.60 -7.46
CA THR A 53 -1.44 15.16 -8.82
C THR A 53 -2.67 14.83 -9.66
N HIS A 54 -3.73 14.36 -9.03
CA HIS A 54 -4.97 14.02 -9.71
C HIS A 54 -5.77 15.29 -9.99
N HIS A 55 -6.08 15.55 -11.27
CA HIS A 55 -6.81 16.76 -11.71
C HIS A 55 -8.11 16.42 -12.45
N GLN A 56 -8.53 15.16 -12.44
CA GLN A 56 -9.69 14.73 -13.19
C GLN A 56 -10.98 14.77 -12.36
N LYS A 57 -12.10 14.95 -13.05
CA LYS A 57 -13.41 14.75 -12.43
C LYS A 57 -13.59 13.27 -12.10
N LEU A 58 -14.09 13.01 -10.91
CA LEU A 58 -14.50 11.68 -10.49
C LEU A 58 -15.74 11.25 -11.29
N PRO A 59 -15.90 9.94 -11.57
CA PRO A 59 -17.15 9.42 -12.13
C PRO A 59 -18.35 9.85 -11.30
N SER A 60 -19.45 10.19 -11.97
CA SER A 60 -20.66 10.66 -11.27
C SER A 60 -21.21 9.63 -10.30
N GLU A 61 -21.20 8.35 -10.71
CA GLU A 61 -21.63 7.22 -9.91
C GLU A 61 -20.83 7.02 -8.61
N TRP A 62 -19.60 7.54 -8.55
CA TRP A 62 -18.78 7.48 -7.35
C TRP A 62 -19.17 8.52 -6.30
N GLN A 63 -19.75 9.63 -6.74
CA GLN A 63 -20.23 10.70 -5.84
C GLN A 63 -21.39 10.23 -4.99
N ASP A 64 -22.22 9.32 -5.53
CA ASP A 64 -23.36 8.75 -4.80
C ASP A 64 -22.92 7.69 -3.77
N PHE A 65 -21.80 7.01 -4.03
CA PHE A 65 -21.28 5.95 -3.16
C PHE A 65 -20.39 6.47 -2.04
N ALA A 66 -19.54 7.44 -2.32
CA ALA A 66 -18.53 7.91 -1.38
C ALA A 66 -19.01 9.15 -0.61
N ARG A 67 -18.98 9.05 0.73
CA ARG A 67 -19.32 10.16 1.62
C ARG A 67 -18.22 11.22 1.72
N GLU A 68 -17.01 10.89 1.32
CA GLU A 68 -15.84 11.75 1.47
C GLU A 68 -14.81 11.51 0.38
N VAL A 69 -14.14 12.59 -0.03
CA VAL A 69 -12.98 12.54 -0.95
C VAL A 69 -11.78 13.16 -0.25
N ALA A 70 -10.68 12.44 -0.16
CA ALA A 70 -9.44 12.94 0.43
C ALA A 70 -8.25 12.85 -0.54
N VAL A 71 -7.35 13.81 -0.46
CA VAL A 71 -6.10 13.80 -1.23
C VAL A 71 -5.03 13.03 -0.46
N ARG A 72 -4.51 11.95 -1.04
CA ARG A 72 -3.41 11.20 -0.41
C ARG A 72 -2.04 11.82 -0.71
N PRO A 73 -1.05 11.65 0.17
CA PRO A 73 0.30 12.18 -0.04
C PRO A 73 1.05 11.57 -1.22
N THR A 74 0.67 10.38 -1.68
CA THR A 74 1.25 9.71 -2.86
C THR A 74 0.60 10.17 -4.17
N GLY A 75 1.13 9.74 -5.31
CA GLY A 75 0.57 10.01 -6.64
C GLY A 75 -0.53 9.04 -7.05
N GLY A 76 -0.77 8.96 -8.37
CA GLY A 76 -1.72 8.05 -9.01
C GLY A 76 -3.13 8.59 -9.17
N GLY A 77 -4.04 7.76 -9.69
CA GLY A 77 -5.43 8.08 -9.95
C GLY A 77 -6.32 8.07 -8.70
N ALA A 78 -7.62 7.97 -8.90
CA ALA A 78 -8.60 7.84 -7.83
C ALA A 78 -8.74 6.36 -7.41
N VAL A 79 -8.98 6.13 -6.13
CA VAL A 79 -9.25 4.81 -5.53
C VAL A 79 -10.53 4.90 -4.72
N LEU A 80 -11.47 4.01 -5.00
CA LEU A 80 -12.67 3.84 -4.21
C LEU A 80 -12.37 2.84 -3.08
N HIS A 81 -12.62 3.26 -1.85
CA HIS A 81 -12.44 2.47 -0.63
C HIS A 81 -13.78 2.09 -0.03
N GLY A 82 -13.81 0.93 0.60
CA GLY A 82 -14.97 0.42 1.31
C GLY A 82 -14.56 -0.57 2.37
N ASP A 83 -14.51 -1.84 2.02
CA ASP A 83 -14.10 -2.94 2.91
C ASP A 83 -12.73 -3.49 2.50
N ASP A 84 -11.75 -2.59 2.39
CA ASP A 84 -10.36 -2.87 2.03
C ASP A 84 -9.41 -2.70 3.21
N LEU A 85 -8.28 -3.43 3.16
CA LEU A 85 -7.16 -3.25 4.07
C LEU A 85 -6.13 -2.35 3.43
N CYS A 86 -5.79 -1.24 4.10
CA CYS A 86 -4.83 -0.27 3.61
C CYS A 86 -3.48 -0.38 4.31
N PHE A 87 -2.43 -0.11 3.54
CA PHE A 87 -1.04 -0.14 3.99
C PHE A 87 -0.36 1.20 3.72
N SER A 88 0.45 1.65 4.69
CA SER A 88 1.42 2.72 4.50
C SER A 88 2.78 2.22 5.01
N LEU A 89 3.72 2.00 4.07
CA LEU A 89 5.10 1.63 4.40
C LEU A 89 5.99 2.85 4.25
N PHE A 90 6.66 3.20 5.34
CA PHE A 90 7.60 4.31 5.42
C PHE A 90 9.02 3.78 5.55
N LEU A 91 9.94 4.25 4.71
CA LEU A 91 11.34 3.85 4.70
C LEU A 91 12.25 5.08 4.70
N PHE A 92 13.10 5.21 5.73
CA PHE A 92 14.10 6.25 5.89
C PHE A 92 15.42 5.63 6.48
N PRO A 93 16.61 6.06 6.11
CA PRO A 93 16.86 6.90 4.93
C PRO A 93 16.31 6.23 3.69
N ARG A 94 16.21 6.97 2.59
CA ARG A 94 15.78 6.37 1.32
C ARG A 94 16.56 5.09 1.08
N PRO A 95 15.89 3.92 1.02
CA PRO A 95 16.60 2.67 0.78
C PRO A 95 17.32 2.78 -0.57
N LEU A 96 18.44 2.12 -0.70
CA LEU A 96 19.18 2.03 -1.96
C LEU A 96 18.41 1.24 -3.04
N VAL A 97 17.29 0.61 -2.63
CA VAL A 97 16.33 -0.03 -3.54
C VAL A 97 15.65 1.03 -4.40
N SER A 98 15.72 0.83 -5.71
CA SER A 98 14.97 1.70 -6.63
C SER A 98 13.46 1.63 -6.33
N PRO A 99 12.74 2.76 -6.33
CA PRO A 99 11.29 2.77 -6.11
C PRO A 99 10.51 1.83 -7.03
N ARG A 100 11.01 1.60 -8.27
CA ARG A 100 10.42 0.66 -9.22
C ARG A 100 10.42 -0.79 -8.76
N PHE A 101 11.39 -1.20 -7.93
CA PHE A 101 11.46 -2.54 -7.36
C PHE A 101 10.69 -2.65 -6.05
N LEU A 102 10.59 -1.57 -5.28
CA LEU A 102 9.85 -1.58 -4.02
C LEU A 102 8.37 -1.92 -4.21
N TYR A 103 7.77 -1.45 -5.31
CA TYR A 103 6.37 -1.70 -5.60
C TYR A 103 6.05 -3.20 -5.77
N PRO A 104 6.66 -3.92 -6.74
CA PRO A 104 6.41 -5.33 -6.90
C PRO A 104 6.92 -6.17 -5.71
N LEU A 105 8.02 -5.78 -5.05
CA LEU A 105 8.53 -6.47 -3.87
C LEU A 105 7.50 -6.47 -2.73
N PHE A 106 6.90 -5.31 -2.43
CA PHE A 106 5.92 -5.21 -1.38
C PHE A 106 4.63 -5.98 -1.73
N HIS A 107 4.22 -5.94 -2.99
CA HIS A 107 3.06 -6.70 -3.45
C HIS A 107 3.29 -8.21 -3.42
N ASP A 108 4.47 -8.68 -3.83
CA ASP A 108 4.82 -10.11 -3.72
C ASP A 108 4.87 -10.58 -2.27
N TRP A 109 5.39 -9.75 -1.37
CA TRP A 109 5.37 -10.02 0.06
C TRP A 109 3.93 -10.12 0.61
N VAL A 110 3.02 -9.23 0.23
CA VAL A 110 1.59 -9.36 0.57
C VAL A 110 0.97 -10.61 -0.08
N GLY A 111 1.41 -10.99 -1.27
CA GLY A 111 1.03 -12.25 -1.93
C GLY A 111 1.36 -13.48 -1.07
N HIS A 112 2.50 -13.49 -0.38
CA HIS A 112 2.85 -14.55 0.58
C HIS A 112 1.90 -14.59 1.78
N PHE A 113 1.49 -13.44 2.30
CA PHE A 113 0.44 -13.38 3.31
C PHE A 113 -0.86 -14.00 2.81
N LEU A 114 -1.30 -13.60 1.61
CA LEU A 114 -2.54 -14.08 1.00
C LEU A 114 -2.53 -15.59 0.76
N LYS A 115 -1.39 -16.14 0.36
CA LYS A 115 -1.21 -17.59 0.19
C LYS A 115 -1.41 -18.34 1.51
N GLY A 116 -0.99 -17.76 2.64
CA GLY A 116 -1.24 -18.31 3.99
C GLY A 116 -2.72 -18.38 4.36
N VAL A 117 -3.58 -17.61 3.70
CA VAL A 117 -5.04 -17.62 3.90
C VAL A 117 -5.79 -18.19 2.69
N ALA A 118 -5.14 -19.08 1.94
CA ALA A 118 -5.69 -19.79 0.78
C ALA A 118 -6.13 -18.89 -0.40
N VAL A 119 -5.55 -17.70 -0.53
CA VAL A 119 -5.72 -16.80 -1.68
C VAL A 119 -4.44 -16.81 -2.50
N ASP A 120 -4.44 -17.57 -3.60
CA ASP A 120 -3.29 -17.68 -4.50
C ASP A 120 -3.27 -16.50 -5.50
N ALA A 121 -2.77 -15.37 -5.00
CA ALA A 121 -2.60 -14.15 -5.79
C ALA A 121 -1.18 -14.11 -6.40
N SER A 122 -1.06 -13.55 -7.60
CA SER A 122 0.20 -13.41 -8.32
C SER A 122 0.40 -11.99 -8.85
N LEU A 123 1.65 -11.62 -9.06
CA LEU A 123 1.98 -10.33 -9.66
C LEU A 123 1.55 -10.27 -11.13
N GLN A 124 0.93 -9.15 -11.51
CA GLN A 124 0.71 -8.84 -12.93
C GLN A 124 2.06 -8.71 -13.63
N SER A 125 2.29 -9.58 -14.60
CA SER A 125 3.45 -9.54 -15.49
C SER A 125 3.23 -8.56 -16.65
N GLY A 126 4.32 -8.04 -17.23
CA GLY A 126 4.30 -7.20 -18.42
C GLY A 126 5.25 -6.02 -18.33
N THR A 127 5.33 -5.24 -19.40
CA THR A 127 6.11 -4.00 -19.41
C THR A 127 5.42 -2.95 -18.52
N PRO A 128 6.17 -2.19 -17.70
CA PRO A 128 5.60 -1.07 -16.96
C PRO A 128 4.94 -0.08 -17.93
N VAL A 129 3.63 0.00 -17.87
CA VAL A 129 2.86 0.97 -18.66
C VAL A 129 2.73 2.23 -17.82
N THR A 130 3.05 3.38 -18.39
CA THR A 130 2.73 4.66 -17.76
C THR A 130 1.22 4.73 -17.57
N PRO A 131 0.71 4.85 -16.34
CA PRO A 131 -0.72 4.88 -16.12
C PRO A 131 -1.37 6.02 -16.91
N SER A 132 -2.43 5.72 -17.66
CA SER A 132 -3.25 6.80 -18.26
C SER A 132 -3.79 7.69 -17.15
N PRO A 133 -3.80 9.00 -17.32
CA PRO A 133 -4.40 9.89 -16.32
C PRO A 133 -5.91 9.62 -16.09
N ARG A 134 -6.59 8.92 -16.98
CA ARG A 134 -8.03 8.60 -16.90
C ARG A 134 -8.35 7.30 -16.15
N ARG A 135 -7.36 6.64 -15.53
CA ARG A 135 -7.56 5.33 -14.90
C ARG A 135 -8.24 5.43 -13.54
N VAL A 136 -9.29 4.65 -13.41
CA VAL A 136 -9.78 4.15 -12.13
C VAL A 136 -8.80 3.05 -11.69
N CYS A 137 -8.14 3.24 -10.54
CA CYS A 137 -6.96 2.43 -10.17
C CYS A 137 -7.20 0.93 -10.03
N PHE A 138 -8.44 0.46 -9.85
CA PHE A 138 -8.75 -0.97 -9.73
C PHE A 138 -9.30 -1.62 -11.00
N GLU A 139 -9.69 -0.86 -12.02
CA GLU A 139 -10.26 -1.41 -13.25
C GLU A 139 -9.21 -1.92 -14.23
N GLU A 140 -8.03 -1.32 -14.25
CA GLU A 140 -6.96 -1.70 -15.16
C GLU A 140 -5.68 -2.07 -14.38
N PRO A 141 -5.33 -3.37 -14.29
CA PRO A 141 -4.08 -3.79 -13.68
C PRO A 141 -2.86 -3.24 -14.41
N VAL A 142 -1.86 -2.84 -13.64
CA VAL A 142 -0.53 -2.47 -14.15
C VAL A 142 0.50 -3.48 -13.69
N CYS A 143 1.66 -3.51 -14.36
CA CYS A 143 2.77 -4.36 -13.95
C CYS A 143 3.10 -4.19 -12.47
N GLY A 144 3.19 -5.29 -11.74
CA GLY A 144 3.45 -5.33 -10.31
C GLY A 144 2.20 -5.26 -9.41
N ASP A 145 0.99 -5.06 -9.96
CA ASP A 145 -0.24 -5.22 -9.19
C ASP A 145 -0.45 -6.69 -8.80
N LEU A 146 -1.12 -6.96 -7.67
CA LEU A 146 -1.55 -8.31 -7.33
C LEU A 146 -2.89 -8.65 -7.98
N LEU A 147 -2.92 -9.81 -8.62
CA LEU A 147 -4.12 -10.38 -9.22
C LEU A 147 -4.50 -11.68 -8.54
N TRP A 148 -5.79 -11.88 -8.32
CA TRP A 148 -6.39 -13.14 -7.95
C TRP A 148 -7.56 -13.44 -8.88
N LYS A 149 -7.56 -14.64 -9.51
CA LYS A 149 -8.56 -15.02 -10.52
C LYS A 149 -8.72 -13.94 -11.62
N SER A 150 -7.59 -13.45 -12.13
CA SER A 150 -7.50 -12.39 -13.14
C SER A 150 -8.11 -11.02 -12.75
N ARG A 151 -8.43 -10.81 -11.49
CA ARG A 151 -8.93 -9.53 -10.98
C ARG A 151 -7.88 -8.90 -10.08
N LYS A 152 -7.69 -7.59 -10.20
CA LYS A 152 -6.81 -6.84 -9.31
C LYS A 152 -7.36 -6.88 -7.90
N VAL A 153 -6.54 -7.36 -6.96
CA VAL A 153 -6.86 -7.39 -5.52
C VAL A 153 -5.99 -6.41 -4.72
N MET A 154 -4.83 -6.02 -5.25
CA MET A 154 -3.99 -5.02 -4.60
C MET A 154 -3.35 -4.09 -5.61
N GLY A 155 -3.35 -2.81 -5.30
CA GLY A 155 -2.62 -1.76 -5.99
C GLY A 155 -2.07 -0.75 -5.00
N GLY A 156 -1.14 0.09 -5.46
CA GLY A 156 -0.54 1.09 -4.59
C GLY A 156 0.09 2.25 -5.35
N ALA A 157 0.69 3.15 -4.62
CA ALA A 157 1.39 4.31 -5.14
C ALA A 157 2.57 4.67 -4.24
N LEU A 158 3.57 5.29 -4.83
CA LEU A 158 4.80 5.71 -4.15
C LEU A 158 4.92 7.23 -4.12
N ARG A 159 5.48 7.73 -3.04
CA ARG A 159 6.06 9.09 -2.97
C ARG A 159 7.51 8.99 -2.53
N VAL A 160 8.39 9.44 -3.41
CA VAL A 160 9.82 9.57 -3.13
C VAL A 160 10.11 11.02 -2.73
N THR A 161 10.81 11.20 -1.62
CA THR A 161 11.27 12.50 -1.12
C THR A 161 12.78 12.47 -0.92
N SER A 162 13.39 13.61 -0.62
CA SER A 162 14.80 13.67 -0.22
C SER A 162 15.08 12.90 1.07
N LYS A 163 14.07 12.77 1.94
CA LYS A 163 14.20 12.03 3.22
C LYS A 163 14.05 10.54 3.05
N GLY A 164 13.02 10.08 2.34
CA GLY A 164 12.71 8.66 2.24
C GLY A 164 11.57 8.36 1.28
N ILE A 165 11.00 7.16 1.40
CA ILE A 165 9.91 6.68 0.56
C ILE A 165 8.69 6.42 1.43
N LEU A 166 7.52 6.86 0.96
CA LEU A 166 6.21 6.41 1.39
C LEU A 166 5.59 5.58 0.29
N TYR A 167 5.24 4.33 0.59
CA TYR A 167 4.33 3.51 -0.19
C TYR A 167 2.95 3.53 0.47
N GLN A 168 1.88 3.69 -0.31
CA GLN A 168 0.50 3.49 0.11
C GLN A 168 -0.17 2.48 -0.81
N GLY A 169 -0.84 1.47 -0.24
CA GLY A 169 -1.54 0.43 -0.96
C GLY A 169 -2.91 0.12 -0.37
N SER A 170 -3.76 -0.47 -1.19
CA SER A 170 -5.08 -0.96 -0.82
C SER A 170 -5.24 -2.40 -1.30
N LEU A 171 -5.68 -3.27 -0.41
CA LEU A 171 -5.93 -4.70 -0.62
C LEU A 171 -7.42 -4.97 -0.45
N HIS A 172 -8.05 -5.42 -1.53
CA HIS A 172 -9.44 -5.86 -1.54
C HIS A 172 -9.54 -7.27 -2.09
N VAL A 173 -9.90 -8.23 -1.25
CA VAL A 173 -10.06 -9.63 -1.63
C VAL A 173 -11.54 -9.99 -1.60
N PRO A 174 -12.19 -10.30 -2.74
CA PRO A 174 -13.59 -10.69 -2.75
C PRO A 174 -13.89 -11.86 -1.79
N GLY A 175 -14.83 -11.66 -0.90
CA GLY A 175 -15.21 -12.67 0.11
C GLY A 175 -14.43 -12.61 1.42
N LEU A 176 -13.43 -11.74 1.56
CA LEU A 176 -12.76 -11.46 2.82
C LEU A 176 -12.93 -9.99 3.16
N SER A 177 -13.48 -9.70 4.34
CA SER A 177 -13.59 -8.31 4.80
C SER A 177 -12.22 -7.74 5.18
N GLY A 178 -12.08 -6.41 5.09
CA GLY A 178 -10.89 -5.73 5.55
C GLY A 178 -10.57 -5.99 7.01
N THR A 179 -11.60 -6.16 7.85
CA THR A 179 -11.43 -6.54 9.27
C THR A 179 -10.85 -7.93 9.42
N MET A 180 -11.37 -8.92 8.69
CA MET A 180 -10.78 -10.27 8.68
C MET A 180 -9.34 -10.26 8.20
N LEU A 181 -9.05 -9.52 7.14
CA LEU A 181 -7.68 -9.37 6.63
C LEU A 181 -6.76 -8.71 7.66
N ALA A 182 -7.23 -7.70 8.40
CA ALA A 182 -6.46 -7.02 9.44
C ALA A 182 -6.13 -7.97 10.61
N GLU A 183 -7.09 -8.75 11.06
CA GLU A 183 -6.91 -9.76 12.12
C GLU A 183 -5.89 -10.81 11.70
N LEU A 184 -6.06 -11.43 10.54
CA LEU A 184 -5.14 -12.44 10.00
C LEU A 184 -3.74 -11.86 9.80
N PHE A 185 -3.63 -10.64 9.29
CA PHE A 185 -2.36 -9.96 9.10
C PHE A 185 -1.65 -9.67 10.43
N SER A 186 -2.39 -9.28 11.46
CA SER A 186 -1.83 -8.99 12.79
C SER A 186 -1.21 -10.22 13.46
N ILE A 187 -1.67 -11.41 13.11
CA ILE A 187 -1.11 -12.69 13.57
C ILE A 187 0.11 -13.07 12.71
N TRP A 188 -0.02 -12.97 11.40
CA TRP A 188 1.01 -13.37 10.45
C TRP A 188 2.26 -12.49 10.51
N TYR A 189 2.07 -11.16 10.63
CA TYR A 189 3.18 -10.21 10.56
C TYR A 189 4.26 -10.45 11.63
N PRO A 190 3.96 -10.50 12.94
CA PRO A 190 4.97 -10.74 13.95
C PRO A 190 5.58 -12.16 13.88
N ALA A 191 4.82 -13.14 13.43
CA ALA A 191 5.29 -14.53 13.35
C ALA A 191 6.27 -14.74 12.19
N THR A 192 6.01 -14.16 11.03
CA THR A 192 6.70 -14.45 9.78
C THR A 192 6.99 -13.20 8.97
N GLY A 193 6.01 -12.35 8.77
CA GLY A 193 6.01 -11.26 7.80
C GLY A 193 7.08 -10.20 8.04
N ALA A 194 7.37 -9.86 9.29
CA ALA A 194 8.34 -8.82 9.63
C ALA A 194 9.76 -9.20 9.17
N ARG A 195 10.18 -10.44 9.42
CA ARG A 195 11.50 -10.95 9.01
C ARG A 195 11.59 -11.13 7.50
N ASP A 196 10.53 -11.62 6.88
CA ASP A 196 10.48 -11.83 5.42
C ASP A 196 10.56 -10.47 4.68
N LEU A 197 9.82 -9.45 5.12
CA LEU A 197 9.88 -8.13 4.51
C LEU A 197 11.28 -7.50 4.62
N GLU A 198 11.91 -7.60 5.79
CA GLU A 198 13.23 -7.05 6.00
C GLU A 198 14.28 -7.75 5.13
N ALA A 199 14.27 -9.07 5.08
CA ALA A 199 15.18 -9.86 4.25
C ALA A 199 15.05 -9.52 2.76
N ARG A 200 13.84 -9.30 2.27
CA ARG A 200 13.59 -8.88 0.87
C ARG A 200 14.17 -7.50 0.58
N LEU A 201 13.96 -6.53 1.46
CA LEU A 201 14.51 -5.18 1.31
C LEU A 201 16.04 -5.17 1.33
N GLU A 202 16.66 -6.03 2.12
CA GLU A 202 18.11 -6.19 2.18
C GLU A 202 18.68 -6.87 0.94
N SER A 203 18.04 -7.92 0.44
CA SER A 203 18.43 -8.62 -0.79
C SER A 203 18.47 -7.68 -2.00
N GLU A 204 17.43 -6.86 -2.17
CA GLU A 204 17.39 -5.86 -3.24
C GLU A 204 18.45 -4.77 -3.09
N ARG A 205 18.82 -4.42 -1.86
CA ARG A 205 19.91 -3.48 -1.60
C ARG A 205 21.25 -4.03 -2.09
N MET A 206 21.50 -5.33 -1.89
CA MET A 206 22.75 -5.98 -2.32
C MET A 206 22.85 -6.07 -3.85
N SER A 207 21.74 -6.36 -4.54
CA SER A 207 21.70 -6.48 -6.00
C SER A 207 21.89 -5.14 -6.74
N CYS A 208 21.63 -4.00 -6.09
CA CYS A 208 21.87 -2.68 -6.68
C CYS A 208 23.33 -2.21 -6.62
N HIS A 209 24.22 -2.93 -5.94
CA HIS A 209 25.64 -2.62 -5.81
C HIS A 209 26.57 -3.58 -6.58
N ALA A 210 26.01 -4.60 -7.21
CA ALA A 210 26.71 -5.52 -8.10
C ALA A 210 26.50 -5.12 -9.57
#